data_1f0abb83a74a698f3e3d236a5958c421
#
_entry.id   1f0abb83a74a698f3e3d236a5958c421
#
_cell.length_a   1.000
_cell.length_b   1.000
_cell.length_c   1.000
_cell.angle_alpha   90.00
_cell.angle_beta   90.00
_cell.angle_gamma   90.00
#
_symmetry.space_group_name_H-M   'P 1'
#
loop_
_entity.id
_entity.type
_entity.pdbx_description
1 polymer ?
#
loop_
_entity_poly.entity_id
_entity_poly.type
_entity_poly.pdbx_seq_one_letter_code
_entity_poly.pdbx_strand_id
1 'polypeptide(L)'
;MSSANAVLAIPNQIPYVVSKGAMNQLTNVMAQALADKGVRVNAVGPGSIMTDMLKTIMTDEAARQKILSRTPLGRCGEPDEVAKVVAFLASDDASYITGQCVYPDGGRLGLNYTVPVPTT
;
A
#
# COMPACT_ATOMS: atom_id res chain seq x y z
N MET A 1 -6.45 -7.10 -1.70
CA MET A 1 -5.44 -6.20 -1.12
C MET A 1 -4.09 -6.40 -1.78
N SER A 2 -3.53 -5.34 -2.35
CA SER A 2 -2.16 -5.32 -2.83
C SER A 2 -1.21 -4.86 -1.70
N SER A 3 -0.07 -4.29 -2.04
CA SER A 3 0.91 -3.75 -1.11
C SER A 3 1.80 -2.77 -1.86
N ALA A 4 2.40 -1.82 -1.16
CA ALA A 4 3.49 -1.02 -1.72
C ALA A 4 4.60 -1.90 -2.30
N ASN A 5 4.79 -3.09 -1.74
CA ASN A 5 5.76 -4.08 -2.24
C ASN A 5 5.42 -4.63 -3.63
N ALA A 6 4.23 -4.38 -4.17
CA ALA A 6 3.90 -4.75 -5.54
C ALA A 6 4.77 -4.03 -6.59
N VAL A 7 5.31 -2.87 -6.24
CA VAL A 7 6.16 -2.05 -7.13
C VAL A 7 7.57 -1.84 -6.58
N LEU A 8 7.82 -2.17 -5.32
CA LEU A 8 9.16 -2.08 -4.72
C LEU A 8 9.94 -3.38 -4.94
N ALA A 9 11.20 -3.25 -5.31
CA ALA A 9 12.10 -4.41 -5.42
C ALA A 9 12.80 -4.62 -4.09
N ILE A 10 12.38 -5.64 -3.35
CA ILE A 10 12.93 -5.97 -2.02
C ILE A 10 13.54 -7.36 -2.09
N PRO A 11 14.89 -7.48 -2.16
CA PRO A 11 15.57 -8.74 -2.48
C PRO A 11 15.30 -9.89 -1.52
N ASN A 12 15.05 -9.60 -0.24
CA ASN A 12 14.81 -10.64 0.77
C ASN A 12 13.33 -11.03 0.92
N GLN A 13 12.46 -10.53 0.03
CA GLN A 13 11.01 -10.81 0.07
C GLN A 13 10.47 -11.20 -1.31
N ILE A 14 11.25 -12.00 -2.06
CA ILE A 14 10.93 -12.33 -3.45
C ILE A 14 9.52 -12.91 -3.62
N PRO A 15 9.10 -13.96 -2.88
CA PRO A 15 7.76 -14.52 -3.08
C PRO A 15 6.65 -13.51 -2.78
N TYR A 16 6.80 -12.71 -1.72
CA TYR A 16 5.81 -11.72 -1.32
C TYR A 16 5.69 -10.61 -2.37
N VAL A 17 6.82 -10.05 -2.80
CA VAL A 17 6.86 -8.97 -3.80
C VAL A 17 6.28 -9.43 -5.13
N VAL A 18 6.64 -10.63 -5.58
CA VAL A 18 6.12 -11.18 -6.84
C VAL A 18 4.62 -11.44 -6.74
N SER A 19 4.14 -12.01 -5.62
CA SER A 19 2.70 -12.26 -5.43
C SER A 19 1.88 -10.97 -5.42
N LYS A 20 2.41 -9.91 -4.82
CA LYS A 20 1.71 -8.61 -4.79
C LYS A 20 1.76 -7.90 -6.14
N GLY A 21 2.86 -8.05 -6.90
CA GLY A 21 2.92 -7.59 -8.30
C GLY A 21 1.92 -8.31 -9.18
N ALA A 22 1.78 -9.63 -9.01
CA ALA A 22 0.77 -10.42 -9.70
C ALA A 22 -0.65 -9.95 -9.34
N MET A 23 -0.91 -9.54 -8.10
CA MET A 23 -2.19 -9.01 -7.67
C MET A 23 -2.55 -7.72 -8.44
N ASN A 24 -1.58 -6.84 -8.66
CA ASN A 24 -1.81 -5.62 -9.45
C ASN A 24 -2.16 -5.94 -10.91
N GLN A 25 -1.46 -6.89 -11.51
CA GLN A 25 -1.75 -7.28 -12.89
C GLN A 25 -3.10 -7.99 -13.00
N LEU A 26 -3.45 -8.82 -12.02
CA LEU A 26 -4.77 -9.44 -11.95
C LEU A 26 -5.87 -8.37 -11.88
N THR A 27 -5.68 -7.32 -11.08
CA THR A 27 -6.60 -6.19 -10.99
C THR A 27 -6.81 -5.54 -12.35
N ASN A 28 -5.73 -5.28 -13.09
CA ASN A 28 -5.80 -4.69 -14.42
C ASN A 28 -6.57 -5.57 -15.40
N VAL A 29 -6.25 -6.85 -15.43
CA VAL A 29 -6.87 -7.81 -16.37
C VAL A 29 -8.35 -7.98 -16.05
N MET A 30 -8.72 -8.15 -14.78
CA MET A 30 -10.11 -8.31 -14.37
C MET A 30 -10.93 -7.04 -14.61
N ALA A 31 -10.34 -5.88 -14.41
CA ALA A 31 -11.01 -4.61 -14.71
C ALA A 31 -11.41 -4.53 -16.17
N GLN A 32 -10.51 -4.92 -17.08
CA GLN A 32 -10.79 -4.93 -18.51
C GLN A 32 -11.84 -6.00 -18.88
N ALA A 33 -11.70 -7.19 -18.31
CA ALA A 33 -12.59 -8.31 -18.65
C ALA A 33 -14.03 -8.11 -18.17
N LEU A 34 -14.24 -7.34 -17.08
CA LEU A 34 -15.55 -7.18 -16.46
C LEU A 34 -16.17 -5.80 -16.70
N ALA A 35 -15.49 -4.92 -17.40
CA ALA A 35 -15.96 -3.55 -17.62
C ALA A 35 -17.32 -3.52 -18.35
N ASP A 36 -17.51 -4.38 -19.35
CA ASP A 36 -18.77 -4.45 -20.12
C ASP A 36 -19.93 -5.01 -19.30
N LYS A 37 -19.64 -5.61 -18.14
CA LYS A 37 -20.66 -6.12 -17.21
C LYS A 37 -20.97 -5.10 -16.09
N GLY A 38 -20.41 -3.90 -16.16
CA GLY A 38 -20.61 -2.87 -15.14
C GLY A 38 -19.91 -3.17 -13.82
N VAL A 39 -18.90 -4.02 -13.82
CA VAL A 39 -18.13 -4.37 -12.62
C VAL A 39 -16.81 -3.61 -12.62
N ARG A 40 -16.54 -2.88 -11.55
CA ARG A 40 -15.27 -2.21 -11.32
C ARG A 40 -14.35 -3.08 -10.46
N VAL A 41 -13.08 -3.11 -10.78
CA VAL A 41 -12.08 -3.86 -10.04
C VAL A 41 -10.90 -2.95 -9.75
N ASN A 42 -10.64 -2.71 -8.49
CA ASN A 42 -9.54 -1.86 -8.03
C ASN A 42 -8.79 -2.56 -6.90
N ALA A 43 -7.61 -2.07 -6.59
CA ALA A 43 -6.78 -2.59 -5.52
C ALA A 43 -6.34 -1.46 -4.58
N VAL A 44 -6.04 -1.82 -3.34
CA VAL A 44 -5.42 -0.94 -2.36
C VAL A 44 -4.09 -1.55 -1.95
N GLY A 45 -3.02 -0.78 -2.03
CA GLY A 45 -1.66 -1.21 -1.74
C GLY A 45 -1.06 -0.44 -0.56
N PRO A 46 -1.35 -0.83 0.69
CA PRO A 46 -0.84 -0.10 1.85
C PRO A 46 0.68 -0.15 1.96
N GLY A 47 1.25 0.89 2.54
CA GLY A 47 2.62 0.91 3.03
C GLY A 47 2.71 0.29 4.42
N SER A 48 3.50 0.90 5.31
CA SER A 48 3.65 0.44 6.68
C SER A 48 2.44 0.87 7.53
N ILE A 49 1.64 -0.09 7.94
CA ILE A 49 0.40 0.13 8.70
C ILE A 49 0.57 -0.41 10.11
N MET A 50 0.12 0.37 11.10
CA MET A 50 0.29 0.07 12.53
C MET A 50 -0.66 -1.06 12.97
N THR A 51 -0.35 -2.27 12.53
CA THR A 51 -0.95 -3.50 13.05
C THR A 51 -0.30 -3.86 14.39
N ASP A 52 -0.88 -4.82 15.12
CA ASP A 52 -0.30 -5.29 16.39
C ASP A 52 1.12 -5.81 16.19
N MET A 53 1.36 -6.53 15.09
CA MET A 53 2.71 -7.01 14.76
C MET A 53 3.67 -5.85 14.53
N LEU A 54 3.27 -4.82 13.79
CA LEU A 54 4.13 -3.68 13.53
C LEU A 54 4.38 -2.83 14.79
N LYS A 55 3.40 -2.73 15.68
CA LYS A 55 3.59 -2.07 16.98
C LYS A 55 4.75 -2.69 17.77
N THR A 56 4.82 -4.02 17.77
CA THR A 56 5.92 -4.75 18.41
C THR A 56 7.26 -4.46 17.73
N ILE A 57 7.29 -4.50 16.40
CA ILE A 57 8.50 -4.22 15.61
C ILE A 57 8.99 -2.79 15.86
N MET A 58 8.08 -1.82 15.96
CA MET A 58 8.41 -0.40 16.14
C MET A 58 8.96 -0.07 17.53
N THR A 59 8.93 -1.00 18.48
CA THR A 59 9.62 -0.85 19.77
C THR A 59 11.14 -0.98 19.63
N ASP A 60 11.63 -1.64 18.58
CA ASP A 60 13.04 -1.69 18.26
C ASP A 60 13.44 -0.42 17.50
N GLU A 61 14.39 0.33 18.06
CA GLU A 61 14.80 1.63 17.49
C GLU A 61 15.41 1.48 16.07
N ALA A 62 16.18 0.42 15.84
CA ALA A 62 16.78 0.19 14.52
C ALA A 62 15.70 -0.08 13.48
N ALA A 63 14.69 -0.89 13.81
CA ALA A 63 13.56 -1.16 12.92
C ALA A 63 12.72 0.10 12.68
N ARG A 64 12.48 0.88 13.74
CA ARG A 64 11.76 2.15 13.65
C ARG A 64 12.46 3.12 12.71
N GLN A 65 13.78 3.31 12.86
CA GLN A 65 14.58 4.17 11.98
C GLN A 65 14.49 3.70 10.52
N LYS A 66 14.59 2.41 10.29
CA LYS A 66 14.53 1.84 8.95
C LYS A 66 13.19 2.12 8.27
N ILE A 67 12.10 1.96 8.99
CA ILE A 67 10.75 2.17 8.44
C ILE A 67 10.48 3.66 8.23
N LEU A 68 10.73 4.49 9.24
CA LEU A 68 10.36 5.90 9.18
C LEU A 68 11.28 6.72 8.28
N SER A 69 12.56 6.32 8.13
CA SER A 69 13.46 6.99 7.17
C SER A 69 12.98 6.85 5.73
N ARG A 70 12.08 5.91 5.47
CA ARG A 70 11.51 5.67 4.15
C ARG A 70 10.04 6.11 4.06
N THR A 71 9.54 6.83 5.05
CA THR A 71 8.14 7.26 5.10
C THR A 71 8.08 8.78 5.24
N PRO A 72 7.86 9.52 4.13
CA PRO A 72 7.86 10.99 4.16
C PRO A 72 6.91 11.62 5.18
N LEU A 73 5.74 11.02 5.44
CA LEU A 73 4.82 11.54 6.46
C LEU A 73 5.33 11.35 7.90
N GLY A 74 6.42 10.59 8.11
CA GLY A 74 7.09 10.47 9.41
C GLY A 74 6.36 9.58 10.41
N ARG A 75 5.38 8.80 9.98
CA ARG A 75 4.62 7.87 10.81
C ARG A 75 4.11 6.70 9.98
N CYS A 76 3.79 5.60 10.63
CA CYS A 76 3.02 4.53 9.99
C CYS A 76 1.55 4.96 9.86
N GLY A 77 0.84 4.39 8.89
CA GLY A 77 -0.59 4.58 8.76
C GLY A 77 -1.37 3.76 9.77
N GLU A 78 -2.60 4.15 10.03
CA GLU A 78 -3.50 3.38 10.88
C GLU A 78 -4.39 2.48 10.01
N PRO A 79 -4.83 1.32 10.51
CA PRO A 79 -5.74 0.45 9.75
C PRO A 79 -6.98 1.16 9.24
N ASP A 80 -7.53 2.10 10.01
CA ASP A 80 -8.69 2.88 9.63
C ASP A 80 -8.44 3.76 8.40
N GLU A 81 -7.22 4.26 8.23
CA GLU A 81 -6.87 5.07 7.05
C GLU A 81 -6.89 4.22 5.77
N VAL A 82 -6.51 2.94 5.87
CA VAL A 82 -6.63 1.99 4.75
C VAL A 82 -8.09 1.65 4.49
N ALA A 83 -8.85 1.39 5.55
CA ALA A 83 -10.27 1.06 5.43
C ALA A 83 -11.07 2.16 4.74
N LYS A 84 -10.75 3.43 4.99
CA LYS A 84 -11.42 4.56 4.34
C LYS A 84 -11.15 4.60 2.83
N VAL A 85 -9.96 4.23 2.39
CA VAL A 85 -9.64 4.13 0.97
C VAL A 85 -10.45 3.01 0.32
N VAL A 86 -10.54 1.85 0.96
CA VAL A 86 -11.36 0.72 0.48
C VAL A 86 -12.82 1.14 0.37
N ALA A 87 -13.36 1.80 1.38
CA ALA A 87 -14.75 2.26 1.39
C ALA A 87 -15.02 3.26 0.25
N PHE A 88 -14.09 4.18 -0.01
CA PHE A 88 -14.20 5.11 -1.13
C PHE A 88 -14.25 4.38 -2.47
N LEU A 89 -13.32 3.46 -2.70
CA LEU A 89 -13.25 2.72 -3.97
C LEU A 89 -14.48 1.84 -4.19
N ALA A 90 -15.10 1.34 -3.12
CA ALA A 90 -16.30 0.52 -3.19
C ALA A 90 -17.58 1.36 -3.37
N SER A 91 -17.50 2.67 -3.16
CA SER A 91 -18.68 3.56 -3.20
C SER A 91 -18.96 4.09 -4.61
N ASP A 92 -20.11 4.72 -4.77
CA ASP A 92 -20.48 5.42 -6.00
C ASP A 92 -19.60 6.64 -6.27
N ASP A 93 -18.94 7.17 -5.26
CA ASP A 93 -17.98 8.27 -5.43
C ASP A 93 -16.80 7.88 -6.31
N ALA A 94 -16.51 6.58 -6.43
CA ALA A 94 -15.47 6.05 -7.30
C ALA A 94 -16.04 5.41 -8.59
N SER A 95 -17.19 5.85 -9.05
CA SER A 95 -17.95 5.20 -10.14
C SER A 95 -17.20 5.17 -11.49
N TYR A 96 -16.24 6.06 -11.70
CA TYR A 96 -15.44 6.10 -12.92
C TYR A 96 -14.02 5.56 -12.73
N ILE A 97 -13.75 4.87 -11.60
CA ILE A 97 -12.42 4.33 -11.26
C ILE A 97 -12.47 2.81 -11.38
N THR A 98 -11.69 2.26 -12.31
CA THR A 98 -11.49 0.81 -12.45
C THR A 98 -10.08 0.54 -12.94
N GLY A 99 -9.52 -0.61 -12.57
CA GLY A 99 -8.17 -1.01 -12.96
C GLY A 99 -7.05 -0.28 -12.22
N GLN A 100 -7.37 0.42 -11.13
CA GLN A 100 -6.39 1.23 -10.41
C GLN A 100 -5.94 0.53 -9.12
N CYS A 101 -4.70 0.82 -8.72
CA CYS A 101 -4.21 0.51 -7.39
C CYS A 101 -3.89 1.82 -6.67
N VAL A 102 -4.51 2.04 -5.51
CA VAL A 102 -4.26 3.21 -4.67
C VAL A 102 -3.34 2.82 -3.53
N TYR A 103 -2.31 3.60 -3.29
CA TYR A 103 -1.26 3.30 -2.30
C TYR A 103 -1.31 4.28 -1.12
N PRO A 104 -2.02 3.95 -0.04
CA PRO A 104 -1.94 4.72 1.21
C PRO A 104 -0.64 4.35 1.93
N ASP A 105 0.45 4.99 1.56
CA ASP A 105 1.82 4.59 1.92
C ASP A 105 2.65 5.69 2.58
N GLY A 106 2.04 6.83 2.90
CA GLY A 106 2.74 7.94 3.52
C GLY A 106 3.82 8.58 2.63
N GLY A 107 3.74 8.38 1.31
CA GLY A 107 4.70 8.90 0.34
C GLY A 107 5.85 7.95 0.02
N ARG A 108 5.79 6.71 0.50
CA ARG A 108 6.88 5.73 0.36
C ARG A 108 7.31 5.49 -1.08
N LEU A 109 6.37 5.29 -1.99
CA LEU A 109 6.68 4.89 -3.36
C LEU A 109 7.38 5.97 -4.17
N GLY A 110 7.12 7.24 -3.87
CA GLY A 110 7.75 8.36 -4.55
C GLY A 110 9.12 8.74 -4.01
N LEU A 111 9.57 8.09 -2.94
CA LEU A 111 10.80 8.47 -2.24
C LEU A 111 12.00 7.70 -2.79
N ASN A 112 12.96 8.42 -3.37
CA ASN A 112 14.21 7.83 -3.89
C ASN A 112 15.30 7.69 -2.82
N TYR A 113 15.25 8.54 -1.80
CA TYR A 113 16.25 8.57 -0.73
C TYR A 113 15.60 8.29 0.62
N THR A 114 16.07 8.93 1.65
CA THR A 114 15.50 8.86 2.98
C THR A 114 15.08 10.24 3.47
N VAL A 115 14.22 10.26 4.48
CA VAL A 115 13.82 11.49 5.16
C VAL A 115 14.30 11.45 6.61
N PRO A 116 14.45 12.60 7.27
CA PRO A 116 14.74 12.64 8.71
C PRO A 116 13.64 11.90 9.49
N VAL A 117 14.07 11.14 10.50
CA VAL A 117 13.14 10.38 11.34
C VAL A 117 12.77 11.22 12.55
N PRO A 118 11.47 11.37 12.88
CA PRO A 118 11.06 12.06 14.09
C PRO A 118 11.65 11.39 15.34
N THR A 119 12.03 12.21 16.32
CA THR A 119 12.61 11.71 17.58
C THR A 119 11.55 11.15 18.52
N THR A 120 10.30 11.53 18.34
CA THR A 120 9.16 11.04 19.15
C THR A 120 7.94 10.80 18.31
#